data_f89e13162b035264c45d6fb34c1dc7d4
#
_entry.id   f89e13162b035264c45d6fb34c1dc7d4
#
_cell.length_a   1.000
_cell.length_b   1.000
_cell.length_c   1.000
_cell.angle_alpha   90.00
_cell.angle_beta   90.00
_cell.angle_gamma   90.00
#
_symmetry.space_group_name_H-M   'P 1'
#
loop_
_entity.id
_entity.type
_entity.pdbx_description
1 polymer ?
#
loop_
_entity_poly.entity_id
_entity_poly.type
_entity_poly.pdbx_seq_one_letter_code
_entity_poly.pdbx_strand_id
1 'polypeptide(L)'
;MLEEVFSEVYNKFKLHFYKKMFERLDDRETSLTTVETFCMETIYAMNEPTVNEFATFLGISTPNAAYKVNSLVKKGYIEKIQSEDDKREYHLKPTKKYVDYYDISNAYRSRVMERASSRFSEEELEKLEKMLSIISEELMVEVQYKK
;
A
#
# COMPACT_ATOMS: atom_id res chain seq x y z
N MET A 1 26.80 3.83 -7.28
CA MET A 1 26.61 4.94 -6.32
C MET A 1 25.14 5.36 -6.21
N LEU A 2 24.45 5.77 -7.27
CA LEU A 2 23.01 6.11 -7.19
C LEU A 2 22.16 4.90 -6.79
N GLU A 3 22.40 3.75 -7.39
CA GLU A 3 21.73 2.50 -7.05
C GLU A 3 21.93 2.09 -5.58
N GLU A 4 23.14 2.25 -5.06
CA GLU A 4 23.46 1.95 -3.65
C GLU A 4 22.68 2.85 -2.70
N VAL A 5 22.66 4.16 -2.95
CA VAL A 5 21.93 5.13 -2.13
C VAL A 5 20.42 4.87 -2.19
N PHE A 6 19.90 4.61 -3.38
CA PHE A 6 18.49 4.25 -3.55
C PHE A 6 18.14 2.96 -2.81
N SER A 7 18.99 1.94 -2.95
CA SER A 7 18.80 0.66 -2.25
C SER A 7 18.80 0.83 -0.73
N GLU A 8 19.66 1.71 -0.21
CA GLU A 8 19.67 2.01 1.22
C GLU A 8 18.36 2.66 1.68
N VAL A 9 17.86 3.65 0.95
CA VAL A 9 16.56 4.30 1.24
C VAL A 9 15.43 3.28 1.20
N TYR A 10 15.34 2.50 0.13
CA TYR A 10 14.33 1.47 -0.06
C TYR A 10 14.37 0.42 1.06
N ASN A 11 15.55 -0.06 1.41
CA ASN A 11 15.72 -1.04 2.49
C ASN A 11 15.34 -0.47 3.86
N LYS A 12 15.63 0.79 4.14
CA LYS A 12 15.22 1.43 5.40
C LYS A 12 13.70 1.51 5.53
N PHE A 13 12.98 1.79 4.44
CA PHE A 13 11.51 1.72 4.44
C PHE A 13 11.00 0.30 4.69
N LYS A 14 11.55 -0.70 4.01
CA LYS A 14 11.18 -2.11 4.23
C LYS A 14 11.47 -2.58 5.65
N LEU A 15 12.65 -2.31 6.16
CA LEU A 15 13.05 -2.77 7.50
C LEU A 15 12.24 -2.09 8.59
N HIS A 16 11.89 -0.82 8.43
CA HIS A 16 10.98 -0.14 9.36
C HIS A 16 9.60 -0.82 9.37
N PHE A 17 9.07 -1.15 8.20
CA PHE A 17 7.80 -1.86 8.06
C PHE A 17 7.86 -3.23 8.74
N TYR A 18 8.88 -4.04 8.43
CA TYR A 18 9.03 -5.38 9.01
C TYR A 18 9.17 -5.35 10.53
N LYS A 19 9.98 -4.42 11.05
CA LYS A 19 10.15 -4.25 12.50
C LYS A 19 8.82 -3.92 13.18
N LYS A 20 8.05 -2.99 12.63
CA LYS A 20 6.74 -2.62 13.16
C LYS A 20 5.71 -3.74 13.06
N MET A 21 5.70 -4.46 11.95
CA MET A 21 4.84 -5.64 11.80
C MET A 21 5.19 -6.72 12.82
N PHE A 22 6.48 -6.95 13.06
CA PHE A 22 6.92 -7.93 14.06
C PHE A 22 6.50 -7.56 15.48
N GLU A 23 6.60 -6.29 15.85
CA GLU A 23 6.10 -5.77 17.14
C GLU A 23 4.60 -6.01 17.30
N ARG A 24 3.82 -5.92 16.20
CA ARG A 24 2.37 -6.10 16.21
C ARG A 24 1.90 -7.55 16.15
N LEU A 25 2.74 -8.48 15.68
CA LEU A 25 2.41 -9.91 15.69
C LEU A 25 2.25 -10.47 17.13
N ASP A 26 2.89 -9.84 18.09
CA ASP A 26 2.75 -10.15 19.51
C ASP A 26 1.48 -9.56 20.14
N ASP A 27 0.80 -8.66 19.45
CA ASP A 27 -0.46 -8.06 19.89
C ASP A 27 -1.62 -9.01 19.58
N ARG A 28 -2.34 -9.44 20.62
CA ARG A 28 -3.50 -10.33 20.51
C ARG A 28 -4.67 -9.74 19.70
N GLU A 29 -4.66 -8.45 19.46
CA GLU A 29 -5.67 -7.77 18.64
C GLU A 29 -5.41 -7.94 17.14
N THR A 30 -4.22 -8.38 16.72
CA THR A 30 -3.92 -8.62 15.32
C THR A 30 -4.45 -9.98 14.88
N SER A 31 -5.49 -9.96 14.08
CA SER A 31 -6.11 -11.15 13.51
C SER A 31 -5.66 -11.46 12.07
N LEU A 32 -4.75 -10.64 11.49
CA LEU A 32 -4.27 -10.81 10.11
C LEU A 32 -3.15 -11.83 10.03
N THR A 33 -3.28 -12.75 9.08
CA THR A 33 -2.17 -13.62 8.64
C THR A 33 -1.17 -12.82 7.81
N THR A 34 0.02 -13.37 7.57
CA THR A 34 1.04 -12.76 6.70
C THR A 34 0.50 -12.50 5.28
N VAL A 35 -0.22 -13.45 4.70
CA VAL A 35 -0.83 -13.31 3.37
C VAL A 35 -1.91 -12.23 3.36
N GLU A 36 -2.75 -12.19 4.38
CA GLU A 36 -3.75 -11.14 4.53
C GLU A 36 -3.12 -9.75 4.67
N THR A 37 -1.99 -9.64 5.37
CA THR A 37 -1.22 -8.39 5.46
C THR A 37 -0.75 -7.94 4.07
N PHE A 38 -0.20 -8.84 3.26
CA PHE A 38 0.19 -8.52 1.89
C PHE A 38 -0.99 -8.10 1.02
N CYS A 39 -2.14 -8.77 1.17
CA CYS A 39 -3.37 -8.36 0.49
C CYS A 39 -3.80 -6.95 0.88
N MET A 40 -3.77 -6.62 2.17
CA MET A 40 -4.14 -5.29 2.65
C MET A 40 -3.19 -4.20 2.15
N GLU A 41 -1.87 -4.44 2.19
CA GLU A 41 -0.88 -3.51 1.65
C GLU A 41 -1.08 -3.28 0.14
N THR A 42 -1.40 -4.33 -0.61
CA THR A 42 -1.70 -4.25 -2.04
C THR A 42 -2.96 -3.43 -2.31
N ILE A 43 -4.04 -3.74 -1.61
CA ILE A 43 -5.34 -3.04 -1.75
C ILE A 43 -5.18 -1.56 -1.38
N TYR A 44 -4.46 -1.27 -0.31
CA TYR A 44 -4.20 0.10 0.13
C TYR A 44 -3.41 0.88 -0.93
N ALA A 45 -2.33 0.28 -1.46
CA ALA A 45 -1.50 0.90 -2.48
C ALA A 45 -2.26 1.13 -3.81
N MET A 46 -3.19 0.24 -4.16
CA MET A 46 -4.01 0.36 -5.37
C MET A 46 -5.13 1.41 -5.26
N ASN A 47 -5.35 1.98 -4.10
CA ASN A 47 -6.34 3.01 -3.85
C ASN A 47 -7.77 2.62 -4.25
N GLU A 48 -8.42 1.83 -3.42
CA GLU A 48 -9.79 1.36 -3.60
C GLU A 48 -10.03 0.58 -4.91
N PRO A 49 -9.24 -0.48 -5.19
CA PRO A 49 -9.44 -1.29 -6.37
C PRO A 49 -10.76 -2.08 -6.30
N THR A 50 -11.29 -2.48 -7.46
CA THR A 50 -12.31 -3.52 -7.50
C THR A 50 -11.70 -4.89 -7.19
N VAL A 51 -12.54 -5.88 -6.85
CA VAL A 51 -12.06 -7.27 -6.65
C VAL A 51 -11.36 -7.79 -7.90
N ASN A 52 -11.89 -7.47 -9.08
CA ASN A 52 -11.32 -7.90 -10.35
C ASN A 52 -9.97 -7.22 -10.65
N GLU A 53 -9.84 -5.92 -10.40
CA GLU A 53 -8.58 -5.19 -10.52
C GLU A 53 -7.52 -5.77 -9.56
N PHE A 54 -7.89 -6.07 -8.32
CA PHE A 54 -7.03 -6.70 -7.34
C PHE A 54 -6.57 -8.10 -7.77
N ALA A 55 -7.51 -8.93 -8.25
CA ALA A 55 -7.20 -10.27 -8.77
C ALA A 55 -6.25 -10.21 -9.97
N THR A 56 -6.51 -9.33 -10.92
CA THR A 56 -5.70 -9.14 -12.12
C THR A 56 -4.28 -8.70 -11.76
N PHE A 57 -4.13 -7.74 -10.85
CA PHE A 57 -2.82 -7.27 -10.41
C PHE A 57 -1.98 -8.39 -9.79
N LEU A 58 -2.58 -9.22 -8.92
CA LEU A 58 -1.88 -10.33 -8.27
C LEU A 58 -1.71 -11.56 -9.18
N GLY A 59 -2.38 -11.62 -10.34
CA GLY A 59 -2.35 -12.78 -11.21
C GLY A 59 -3.07 -14.00 -10.62
N ILE A 60 -4.11 -13.78 -9.81
CA ILE A 60 -4.93 -14.83 -9.21
C ILE A 60 -6.35 -14.82 -9.81
N SER A 61 -7.08 -15.92 -9.64
CA SER A 61 -8.46 -16.00 -10.09
C SER A 61 -9.38 -15.06 -9.28
N THR A 62 -10.45 -14.58 -9.89
CA THR A 62 -11.45 -13.77 -9.20
C THR A 62 -12.09 -14.48 -8.01
N PRO A 63 -12.44 -15.79 -8.07
CA PRO A 63 -12.90 -16.53 -6.90
C PRO A 63 -11.88 -16.59 -5.76
N ASN A 64 -10.61 -16.77 -6.06
CA ASN A 64 -9.53 -16.77 -5.06
C ASN A 64 -9.38 -15.38 -4.40
N ALA A 65 -9.39 -14.32 -5.20
CA ALA A 65 -9.39 -12.95 -4.69
C ALA A 65 -10.61 -12.67 -3.81
N ALA A 66 -11.80 -13.06 -4.25
CA ALA A 66 -13.03 -12.90 -3.48
C ALA A 66 -13.00 -13.64 -2.14
N TYR A 67 -12.44 -14.83 -2.10
CA TYR A 67 -12.25 -15.59 -0.85
C TYR A 67 -11.36 -14.83 0.15
N LYS A 68 -10.24 -14.32 -0.31
CA LYS A 68 -9.31 -13.52 0.51
C LYS A 68 -9.96 -12.23 1.01
N VAL A 69 -10.64 -11.52 0.11
CA VAL A 69 -11.36 -10.28 0.43
C VAL A 69 -12.49 -10.53 1.45
N ASN A 70 -13.26 -11.60 1.29
CA ASN A 70 -14.34 -11.92 2.23
C ASN A 70 -13.83 -12.20 3.64
N SER A 71 -12.67 -12.83 3.78
CA SER A 71 -12.00 -13.00 5.08
C SER A 71 -11.66 -11.65 5.71
N LEU A 72 -11.11 -10.72 4.94
CA LEU A 72 -10.76 -9.38 5.39
C LEU A 72 -11.99 -8.53 5.74
N VAL A 73 -13.08 -8.68 5.01
CA VAL A 73 -14.37 -8.04 5.33
C VAL A 73 -14.91 -8.56 6.65
N LYS A 74 -14.90 -9.87 6.87
CA LYS A 74 -15.35 -10.49 8.14
C LYS A 74 -14.53 -10.02 9.34
N LYS A 75 -13.23 -9.83 9.15
CA LYS A 75 -12.32 -9.32 10.19
C LYS A 75 -12.43 -7.80 10.41
N GLY A 76 -13.20 -7.10 9.58
CA GLY A 76 -13.45 -5.67 9.71
C GLY A 76 -12.35 -4.77 9.15
N TYR A 77 -11.50 -5.27 8.27
CA TYR A 77 -10.40 -4.51 7.66
C TYR A 77 -10.74 -3.90 6.31
N ILE A 78 -11.75 -4.44 5.62
CA ILE A 78 -12.24 -3.96 4.32
C ILE A 78 -13.74 -3.74 4.38
N GLU A 79 -14.17 -2.66 3.75
CA GLU A 79 -15.55 -2.38 3.39
C GLU A 79 -15.71 -2.45 1.88
N LYS A 80 -16.75 -3.15 1.41
CA LYS A 80 -17.12 -3.22 -0.02
C LYS A 80 -18.06 -2.08 -0.34
N ILE A 81 -17.65 -1.20 -1.25
CA ILE A 81 -18.45 -0.10 -1.75
C ILE A 81 -18.90 -0.41 -3.17
N GLN A 82 -20.21 -0.49 -3.41
CA GLN A 82 -20.74 -0.73 -4.75
C GLN A 82 -20.32 0.40 -5.71
N SER A 83 -19.83 0.03 -6.90
CA SER A 83 -19.49 0.99 -7.94
C SER A 83 -20.74 1.72 -8.46
N GLU A 84 -20.63 3.01 -8.69
CA GLU A 84 -21.68 3.81 -9.31
C GLU A 84 -21.79 3.51 -10.81
N ASP A 85 -20.67 3.20 -11.46
CA ASP A 85 -20.57 2.95 -12.90
C ASP A 85 -21.08 1.55 -13.30
N ASP A 86 -20.76 0.53 -12.53
CA ASP A 86 -21.22 -0.84 -12.72
C ASP A 86 -21.61 -1.46 -11.37
N LYS A 87 -22.91 -1.62 -11.16
CA LYS A 87 -23.48 -2.15 -9.92
C LYS A 87 -23.09 -3.60 -9.60
N ARG A 88 -22.48 -4.31 -10.54
CA ARG A 88 -21.92 -5.66 -10.33
C ARG A 88 -20.53 -5.63 -9.70
N GLU A 89 -19.87 -4.48 -9.71
CA GLU A 89 -18.55 -4.28 -9.17
C GLU A 89 -18.59 -3.61 -7.80
N TYR A 90 -17.65 -4.01 -6.96
CA TYR A 90 -17.44 -3.42 -5.63
C TYR A 90 -15.99 -2.97 -5.48
N HIS A 91 -15.81 -1.73 -5.02
CA HIS A 91 -14.51 -1.20 -4.61
C HIS A 91 -14.17 -1.66 -3.19
N LEU A 92 -12.89 -1.92 -2.98
CA LEU A 92 -12.34 -2.41 -1.71
C LEU A 92 -11.74 -1.22 -0.95
N LYS A 93 -12.43 -0.79 0.10
CA LYS A 93 -11.99 0.33 0.92
C LYS A 93 -11.42 -0.17 2.24
N PRO A 94 -10.13 0.14 2.57
CA PRO A 94 -9.60 -0.11 3.90
C PRO A 94 -10.40 0.64 4.96
N THR A 95 -10.71 -0.04 6.05
CA THR A 95 -11.46 0.56 7.18
C THR A 95 -10.54 1.36 8.10
N LYS A 96 -11.13 2.18 8.96
CA LYS A 96 -10.40 2.90 10.01
C LYS A 96 -9.59 1.94 10.91
N LYS A 97 -10.11 0.75 11.18
CA LYS A 97 -9.40 -0.31 11.93
C LYS A 97 -8.07 -0.66 11.27
N TYR A 98 -8.03 -0.81 9.95
CA TYR A 98 -6.79 -1.04 9.22
C TYR A 98 -5.85 0.17 9.29
N VAL A 99 -6.36 1.35 8.97
CA VAL A 99 -5.56 2.60 8.95
C VAL A 99 -4.92 2.86 10.32
N ASP A 100 -5.67 2.71 11.41
CA ASP A 100 -5.17 2.98 12.76
C ASP A 100 -4.06 1.99 13.20
N TYR A 101 -4.15 0.73 12.78
CA TYR A 101 -3.24 -0.33 13.23
C TYR A 101 -2.13 -0.69 12.24
N TYR A 102 -2.38 -0.53 10.93
CA TYR A 102 -1.54 -1.11 9.88
C TYR A 102 -1.01 -0.11 8.85
N ASP A 103 -1.40 1.15 8.90
CA ASP A 103 -0.88 2.20 8.01
C ASP A 103 0.54 2.65 8.41
N ILE A 104 1.40 1.66 8.61
CA ILE A 104 2.77 1.84 9.10
C ILE A 104 3.65 2.45 8.04
N SER A 105 3.57 1.92 6.82
CA SER A 105 4.39 2.37 5.69
C SER A 105 4.07 3.81 5.32
N ASN A 106 2.79 4.15 5.26
CA ASN A 106 2.36 5.49 4.92
C ASN A 106 2.75 6.52 5.97
N ALA A 107 2.51 6.22 7.24
CA ALA A 107 2.88 7.10 8.34
C ALA A 107 4.40 7.36 8.41
N TYR A 108 5.21 6.35 8.16
CA TYR A 108 6.66 6.51 8.15
C TYR A 108 7.15 7.31 6.94
N ARG A 109 6.60 7.05 5.75
CA ARG A 109 6.89 7.85 4.56
C ARG A 109 6.59 9.32 4.79
N SER A 110 5.41 9.64 5.31
CA SER A 110 5.01 11.02 5.61
C SER A 110 5.99 11.70 6.55
N ARG A 111 6.39 11.06 7.63
CA ARG A 111 7.41 11.62 8.56
C ARG A 111 8.76 11.87 7.90
N VAL A 112 9.20 10.97 7.02
CA VAL A 112 10.46 11.14 6.28
C VAL A 112 10.35 12.32 5.32
N MET A 113 9.22 12.47 4.62
CA MET A 113 8.99 13.58 3.71
C MET A 113 8.86 14.94 4.43
N GLU A 114 8.23 14.98 5.59
CA GLU A 114 8.20 16.18 6.44
C GLU A 114 9.62 16.63 6.85
N ARG A 115 10.47 15.67 7.24
CA ARG A 115 11.87 15.95 7.56
C ARG A 115 12.66 16.42 6.34
N ALA A 116 12.41 15.82 5.17
CA ALA A 116 13.00 16.24 3.91
C ALA A 116 12.58 17.69 3.56
N SER A 117 11.30 18.02 3.69
CA SER A 117 10.78 19.36 3.46
C SER A 117 11.39 20.43 4.39
N SER A 118 11.79 20.04 5.58
CA SER A 118 12.48 20.92 6.51
C SER A 118 13.99 21.03 6.24
N ARG A 119 14.56 20.13 5.46
CA ARG A 119 16.01 20.02 5.22
C ARG A 119 16.47 20.55 3.87
N PHE A 120 15.62 20.40 2.86
CA PHE A 120 15.89 20.77 1.48
C PHE A 120 15.21 22.09 1.10
N SER A 121 15.80 22.82 0.15
CA SER A 121 15.17 23.99 -0.43
C SER A 121 13.96 23.61 -1.31
N GLU A 122 13.09 24.58 -1.57
CA GLU A 122 11.94 24.40 -2.46
C GLU A 122 12.37 23.91 -3.86
N GLU A 123 13.41 24.52 -4.42
CA GLU A 123 13.96 24.11 -5.73
C GLU A 123 14.47 22.65 -5.73
N GLU A 124 15.12 22.21 -4.65
CA GLU A 124 15.59 20.83 -4.51
C GLU A 124 14.44 19.86 -4.39
N LEU A 125 13.37 20.22 -3.67
CA LEU A 125 12.17 19.41 -3.52
C LEU A 125 11.40 19.28 -4.86
N GLU A 126 11.25 20.36 -5.60
CA GLU A 126 10.63 20.33 -6.93
C GLU A 126 11.40 19.42 -7.91
N LYS A 127 12.74 19.49 -7.88
CA LYS A 127 13.59 18.60 -8.70
C LYS A 127 13.43 17.13 -8.30
N LEU A 128 13.40 16.85 -7.01
CA LEU A 128 13.20 15.50 -6.47
C LEU A 128 11.83 14.95 -6.88
N GLU A 129 10.77 15.74 -6.70
CA GLU A 129 9.42 15.38 -7.09
C GLU A 129 9.34 15.02 -8.57
N LYS A 130 9.88 15.88 -9.43
CA LYS A 130 9.94 15.64 -10.88
C LYS A 130 10.66 14.34 -11.23
N MET A 131 11.82 14.10 -10.64
CA MET A 131 12.59 12.88 -10.90
C MET A 131 11.85 11.62 -10.41
N LEU A 132 11.24 11.67 -9.24
CA LEU A 132 10.45 10.54 -8.71
C LEU A 132 9.20 10.28 -9.55
N SER A 133 8.55 11.32 -10.07
CA SER A 133 7.40 11.17 -10.97
C SER A 133 7.80 10.45 -12.27
N ILE A 134 8.91 10.84 -12.87
CA ILE A 134 9.44 10.17 -14.08
C ILE A 134 9.77 8.70 -13.77
N ILE A 135 10.44 8.44 -12.65
CA ILE A 135 10.75 7.06 -12.26
C ILE A 135 9.48 6.23 -12.13
N SER A 136 8.48 6.76 -11.43
CA SER A 136 7.21 6.06 -11.18
C SER A 136 6.37 5.85 -12.45
N GLU A 137 6.28 6.86 -13.32
CA GLU A 137 5.34 6.85 -14.43
C GLU A 137 5.92 6.25 -15.71
N GLU A 138 7.23 6.42 -15.92
CA GLU A 138 7.88 6.04 -17.16
C GLU A 138 8.85 4.87 -17.04
N LEU A 139 9.49 4.70 -15.88
CA LEU A 139 10.58 3.72 -15.72
C LEU A 139 10.18 2.46 -14.93
N MET A 140 9.07 2.49 -14.22
CA MET A 140 8.54 1.33 -13.46
C MET A 140 7.36 0.68 -14.22
N VAL A 141 7.62 0.30 -15.46
CA VAL A 141 6.57 -0.19 -16.39
C VAL A 141 5.96 -1.54 -16.00
N GLU A 142 6.67 -2.33 -15.19
CA GLU A 142 6.21 -3.65 -14.72
C GLU A 142 5.12 -3.55 -13.65
N VAL A 143 5.00 -2.41 -12.97
CA VAL A 143 4.03 -2.21 -11.89
C VAL A 143 3.05 -1.12 -12.26
N GLN A 144 2.01 -1.50 -13.00
CA GLN A 144 0.94 -0.60 -13.42
C GLN A 144 -0.33 -0.91 -12.64
N TYR A 145 -0.88 0.09 -11.97
CA TYR A 145 -2.15 0.00 -11.25
C TYR A 145 -2.89 1.34 -11.29
N LYS A 146 -4.20 1.29 -11.06
CA LYS A 146 -5.03 2.49 -11.01
C LYS A 146 -4.62 3.36 -9.80
N LYS A 147 -4.39 4.62 -10.06
CA LYS A 147 -4.15 5.63 -9.01
C LYS A 147 -5.45 6.12 -8.42
#